data_3d0610e7b518fda1283096b3590df0e2
#
_entry.id   3d0610e7b518fda1283096b3590df0e2
#
_cell.length_a   1.000
_cell.length_b   1.000
_cell.length_c   1.000
_cell.angle_alpha   90.00
_cell.angle_beta   90.00
_cell.angle_gamma   90.00
#
_symmetry.space_group_name_H-M   'P 1'
#
loop_
_entity.id
_entity.type
_entity.pdbx_description
1 polymer ?
#
loop_
_entity_poly.entity_id
_entity_poly.type
_entity_poly.pdbx_seq_one_letter_code
_entity_poly.pdbx_strand_id
1 'polypeptide(L)'
;AAVDFISLQCYGPSVELFSMERFKSDGKAAVDYGIPQDKLVMGVPFYGTTGTAGEQAAYFDLVGKGNLTNTSADTWSYEGKNYTLNSQNTIRQKTQYVCENGFGGIMSWDLATDVDVTHEMSLLKAVKEELDYYANPTVE
;
A
#
# COMPACT_ATOMS: atom_id res chain seq x y z
N ALA A 1 14.76 7.37 23.42
CA ALA A 1 13.95 7.70 22.24
C ALA A 1 12.55 8.11 22.72
N ALA A 2 11.94 9.12 22.08
CA ALA A 2 10.62 9.64 22.50
C ALA A 2 9.45 8.80 21.94
N VAL A 3 9.71 7.93 20.96
CA VAL A 3 8.68 7.10 20.30
C VAL A 3 9.25 5.72 19.96
N ASP A 4 8.38 4.71 19.90
CA ASP A 4 8.76 3.34 19.56
C ASP A 4 8.85 3.16 18.03
N PHE A 5 7.94 3.77 17.28
CA PHE A 5 7.92 3.78 15.80
C PHE A 5 7.29 5.06 15.25
N ILE A 6 7.50 5.30 13.97
CA ILE A 6 6.92 6.42 13.20
C ILE A 6 6.28 5.85 11.94
N SER A 7 5.00 6.15 11.70
CA SER A 7 4.31 5.80 10.47
C SER A 7 4.44 6.92 9.45
N LEU A 8 4.88 6.58 8.23
CA LEU A 8 4.90 7.47 7.08
C LEU A 8 3.65 7.24 6.23
N GLN A 9 2.93 8.31 5.94
CA GLN A 9 1.81 8.28 5.00
C GLN A 9 2.36 8.44 3.57
N CYS A 10 2.75 7.32 2.94
CA CYS A 10 3.22 7.30 1.55
C CYS A 10 2.04 7.19 0.58
N TYR A 11 1.04 8.02 0.78
CA TYR A 11 -0.20 8.13 0.02
C TYR A 11 -0.86 9.49 0.30
N GLY A 12 -1.89 9.83 -0.43
CA GLY A 12 -2.62 11.09 -0.28
C GLY A 12 -3.59 11.31 -1.45
N PRO A 13 -4.03 12.55 -1.70
CA PRO A 13 -4.97 12.83 -2.79
C PRO A 13 -4.32 12.81 -4.17
N SER A 14 -3.01 13.00 -4.26
CA SER A 14 -2.28 13.12 -5.52
C SER A 14 -1.82 11.76 -6.05
N VAL A 15 -1.95 11.55 -7.35
CA VAL A 15 -1.64 10.27 -8.01
C VAL A 15 -0.16 9.88 -7.93
N GLU A 16 0.75 10.85 -7.97
CA GLU A 16 2.19 10.62 -7.90
C GLU A 16 2.64 10.03 -6.55
N LEU A 17 1.83 10.13 -5.50
CA LEU A 17 2.12 9.57 -4.18
C LEU A 17 1.99 8.04 -4.14
N PHE A 18 1.35 7.44 -5.16
CA PHE A 18 1.02 6.01 -5.19
C PHE A 18 2.13 5.14 -5.76
N SER A 19 3.10 5.73 -6.45
CA SER A 19 4.13 4.97 -7.15
C SER A 19 5.11 4.26 -6.20
N MET A 20 5.72 3.16 -6.68
CA MET A 20 6.79 2.47 -5.97
C MET A 20 8.03 3.35 -5.80
N GLU A 21 8.35 4.19 -6.81
CA GLU A 21 9.48 5.12 -6.72
C GLU A 21 9.27 6.14 -5.60
N ARG A 22 8.07 6.70 -5.49
CA ARG A 22 7.75 7.65 -4.42
C ARG A 22 7.80 6.98 -3.06
N PHE A 23 7.28 5.77 -2.93
CA PHE A 23 7.34 4.98 -1.71
C PHE A 23 8.78 4.78 -1.21
N LYS A 24 9.68 4.38 -2.11
CA LYS A 24 11.11 4.24 -1.80
C LYS A 24 11.77 5.57 -1.41
N SER A 25 11.46 6.62 -2.16
CA SER A 25 11.97 7.97 -1.93
C SER A 25 11.54 8.52 -0.56
N ASP A 26 10.29 8.33 -0.17
CA ASP A 26 9.77 8.80 1.12
C ASP A 26 10.48 8.08 2.29
N GLY A 27 10.67 6.76 2.19
CA GLY A 27 11.41 5.99 3.19
C GLY A 27 12.88 6.44 3.29
N LYS A 28 13.54 6.62 2.12
CA LYS A 28 14.92 7.11 2.09
C LYS A 28 15.04 8.50 2.72
N ALA A 29 14.15 9.42 2.39
CA ALA A 29 14.19 10.78 2.94
C ALA A 29 14.06 10.77 4.47
N ALA A 30 13.22 9.92 5.04
CA ALA A 30 13.06 9.78 6.48
C ALA A 30 14.34 9.23 7.15
N VAL A 31 14.99 8.24 6.53
CA VAL A 31 16.27 7.68 7.01
C VAL A 31 17.37 8.73 6.92
N ASP A 32 17.47 9.46 5.81
CA ASP A 32 18.47 10.53 5.62
C ASP A 32 18.26 11.69 6.63
N TYR A 33 17.02 11.92 7.06
CA TYR A 33 16.70 12.87 8.12
C TYR A 33 17.16 12.40 9.51
N GLY A 34 17.49 11.13 9.67
CA GLY A 34 18.03 10.55 10.90
C GLY A 34 17.05 9.64 11.66
N ILE A 35 15.93 9.24 11.06
CA ILE A 35 15.02 8.28 11.68
C ILE A 35 15.58 6.87 11.46
N PRO A 36 15.77 6.05 12.52
CA PRO A 36 16.19 4.66 12.36
C PRO A 36 15.22 3.88 11.47
N GLN A 37 15.74 3.18 10.49
CA GLN A 37 14.95 2.47 9.47
C GLN A 37 14.01 1.42 10.08
N ASP A 38 14.48 0.70 11.10
CA ASP A 38 13.71 -0.30 11.84
C ASP A 38 12.56 0.27 12.68
N LYS A 39 12.50 1.60 12.83
CA LYS A 39 11.40 2.33 13.46
C LYS A 39 10.41 2.95 12.47
N LEU A 40 10.68 2.86 11.18
CA LEU A 40 9.79 3.40 10.16
C LEU A 40 8.76 2.35 9.73
N VAL A 41 7.48 2.69 9.90
CA VAL A 41 6.34 1.92 9.39
C VAL A 41 5.85 2.63 8.13
N MET A 42 5.87 1.92 6.99
CA MET A 42 5.59 2.48 5.69
C MET A 42 4.12 2.33 5.33
N GLY A 43 3.45 3.44 5.01
CA GLY A 43 2.02 3.48 4.73
C GLY A 43 1.67 3.19 3.28
N VAL A 44 0.61 2.41 3.06
CA VAL A 44 0.07 2.09 1.73
C VAL A 44 -1.41 2.42 1.65
N PRO A 45 -1.93 2.84 0.47
CA PRO A 45 -3.33 3.17 0.29
C PRO A 45 -4.16 1.93 -0.05
N PHE A 46 -5.33 1.80 0.59
CA PHE A 46 -6.36 0.82 0.24
C PHE A 46 -7.55 1.50 -0.46
N TYR A 47 -7.27 2.52 -1.25
CA TYR A 47 -8.26 3.29 -2.01
C TYR A 47 -7.65 3.76 -3.33
N GLY A 48 -8.50 4.24 -4.23
CA GLY A 48 -8.09 4.91 -5.45
C GLY A 48 -8.36 6.42 -5.39
N THR A 49 -7.56 7.20 -6.13
CA THR A 49 -7.73 8.65 -6.30
C THR A 49 -7.71 9.03 -7.76
N THR A 50 -8.48 10.08 -8.13
CA THR A 50 -8.38 10.71 -9.45
C THR A 50 -7.27 11.78 -9.51
N GLY A 51 -6.72 12.16 -8.36
CA GLY A 51 -5.83 13.31 -8.23
C GLY A 51 -6.57 14.63 -7.96
N THR A 52 -7.91 14.62 -8.04
CA THR A 52 -8.75 15.77 -7.67
C THR A 52 -9.12 15.67 -6.20
N ALA A 53 -9.00 16.75 -5.46
CA ALA A 53 -9.32 16.78 -4.03
C ALA A 53 -10.76 16.31 -3.77
N GLY A 54 -10.93 15.37 -2.86
CA GLY A 54 -12.23 14.80 -2.50
C GLY A 54 -12.76 13.72 -3.45
N GLU A 55 -12.07 13.42 -4.57
CA GLU A 55 -12.45 12.36 -5.49
C GLU A 55 -11.64 11.08 -5.23
N GLN A 56 -12.13 10.29 -4.29
CA GLN A 56 -11.55 8.99 -3.92
C GLN A 56 -12.61 7.90 -4.03
N ALA A 57 -12.18 6.69 -4.32
CA ALA A 57 -13.02 5.49 -4.31
C ALA A 57 -12.43 4.44 -3.37
N ALA A 58 -13.28 3.84 -2.55
CA ALA A 58 -12.87 2.69 -1.75
C ALA A 58 -12.45 1.53 -2.66
N TYR A 59 -11.43 0.79 -2.25
CA TYR A 59 -10.98 -0.35 -3.05
C TYR A 59 -12.09 -1.38 -3.25
N PHE A 60 -12.94 -1.62 -2.23
CA PHE A 60 -14.08 -2.52 -2.36
C PHE A 60 -15.11 -2.07 -3.43
N ASP A 61 -15.26 -0.78 -3.68
CA ASP A 61 -16.13 -0.28 -4.76
C ASP A 61 -15.50 -0.53 -6.14
N LEU A 62 -14.18 -0.33 -6.27
CA LEU A 62 -13.47 -0.62 -7.52
C LEU A 62 -13.55 -2.11 -7.87
N VAL A 63 -13.39 -3.01 -6.88
CA VAL A 63 -13.50 -4.46 -7.06
C VAL A 63 -14.95 -4.87 -7.32
N GLY A 64 -15.90 -4.46 -6.48
CA GLY A 64 -17.28 -4.88 -6.54
C GLY A 64 -18.04 -4.22 -7.69
N LYS A 65 -18.34 -2.93 -7.57
CA LYS A 65 -19.10 -2.18 -8.58
C LYS A 65 -18.30 -1.88 -9.84
N GLY A 66 -16.99 -1.65 -9.69
CA GLY A 66 -16.08 -1.36 -10.79
C GLY A 66 -15.58 -2.59 -11.54
N ASN A 67 -15.87 -3.80 -11.06
CA ASN A 67 -15.43 -5.07 -11.63
C ASN A 67 -13.91 -5.18 -11.83
N LEU A 68 -13.13 -4.61 -10.92
CA LEU A 68 -11.68 -4.75 -10.91
C LEU A 68 -11.31 -6.19 -10.57
N THR A 69 -10.73 -6.90 -11.53
CA THR A 69 -10.26 -8.29 -11.39
C THR A 69 -8.77 -8.45 -11.69
N ASN A 70 -8.14 -7.41 -12.22
CA ASN A 70 -6.73 -7.44 -12.59
C ASN A 70 -5.85 -7.09 -11.38
N THR A 71 -5.13 -8.07 -10.85
CA THR A 71 -4.24 -7.94 -9.69
C THR A 71 -3.01 -7.07 -9.92
N SER A 72 -2.77 -6.62 -11.16
CA SER A 72 -1.62 -5.78 -11.55
C SER A 72 -2.04 -4.40 -12.05
N ALA A 73 -3.34 -4.06 -12.04
CA ALA A 73 -3.83 -2.78 -12.54
C ALA A 73 -3.74 -1.70 -11.46
N ASP A 74 -2.80 -0.80 -11.59
CA ASP A 74 -2.65 0.39 -10.73
C ASP A 74 -3.49 1.59 -11.22
N THR A 75 -4.26 1.41 -12.28
CA THR A 75 -5.27 2.36 -12.77
C THR A 75 -6.54 1.62 -13.14
N TRP A 76 -7.69 2.20 -12.84
CA TRP A 76 -8.98 1.60 -13.17
C TRP A 76 -10.05 2.66 -13.44
N SER A 77 -10.86 2.44 -14.47
CA SER A 77 -12.00 3.30 -14.77
C SER A 77 -13.23 2.87 -14.00
N TYR A 78 -13.85 3.78 -13.28
CA TYR A 78 -15.05 3.55 -12.49
C TYR A 78 -15.92 4.81 -12.48
N GLU A 79 -17.22 4.65 -12.77
CA GLU A 79 -18.19 5.77 -12.85
C GLU A 79 -17.70 6.95 -13.72
N GLY A 80 -17.09 6.64 -14.88
CA GLY A 80 -16.61 7.63 -15.85
C GLY A 80 -15.35 8.38 -15.43
N LYS A 81 -14.68 7.96 -14.36
CA LYS A 81 -13.43 8.55 -13.85
C LYS A 81 -12.31 7.53 -13.87
N ASN A 82 -11.07 8.01 -14.03
CA ASN A 82 -9.86 7.18 -13.93
C ASN A 82 -9.26 7.33 -12.54
N TYR A 83 -9.18 6.22 -11.83
CA TYR A 83 -8.56 6.14 -10.51
C TYR A 83 -7.16 5.54 -10.59
N THR A 84 -6.22 6.14 -9.88
CA THR A 84 -4.93 5.54 -9.55
C THR A 84 -5.07 4.86 -8.20
N LEU A 85 -4.57 3.63 -8.09
CA LEU A 85 -4.63 2.80 -6.88
C LEU A 85 -3.34 2.00 -6.74
N ASN A 86 -3.19 1.27 -5.65
CA ASN A 86 -2.23 0.18 -5.57
C ASN A 86 -2.94 -1.16 -5.75
N SER A 87 -2.61 -1.87 -6.82
CA SER A 87 -3.05 -3.24 -7.05
C SER A 87 -2.48 -4.20 -6.00
N GLN A 88 -3.01 -5.42 -5.93
CA GLN A 88 -2.41 -6.46 -5.07
C GLN A 88 -0.91 -6.62 -5.36
N ASN A 89 -0.50 -6.65 -6.63
CA ASN A 89 0.91 -6.80 -6.99
C ASN A 89 1.76 -5.63 -6.47
N THR A 90 1.29 -4.40 -6.59
CA THR A 90 2.01 -3.23 -6.07
C THR A 90 2.08 -3.26 -4.55
N ILE A 91 1.01 -3.66 -3.86
CA ILE A 91 1.01 -3.84 -2.40
C ILE A 91 2.02 -4.93 -1.99
N ARG A 92 2.08 -6.06 -2.72
CA ARG A 92 3.09 -7.10 -2.49
C ARG A 92 4.51 -6.56 -2.65
N GLN A 93 4.80 -5.86 -3.73
CA GLN A 93 6.11 -5.27 -3.97
C GLN A 93 6.53 -4.27 -2.88
N LYS A 94 5.61 -3.43 -2.41
CA LYS A 94 5.87 -2.50 -1.31
C LYS A 94 6.14 -3.23 0.00
N THR A 95 5.38 -4.29 0.29
CA THR A 95 5.59 -5.11 1.48
C THR A 95 6.92 -5.87 1.42
N GLN A 96 7.27 -6.47 0.27
CA GLN A 96 8.56 -7.11 0.04
C GLN A 96 9.71 -6.12 0.28
N TYR A 97 9.62 -4.93 -0.30
CA TYR A 97 10.63 -3.89 -0.11
C TYR A 97 10.83 -3.53 1.36
N VAL A 98 9.76 -3.41 2.13
CA VAL A 98 9.81 -3.15 3.57
C VAL A 98 10.54 -4.27 4.30
N CYS A 99 10.20 -5.53 4.02
CA CYS A 99 10.83 -6.70 4.64
C CYS A 99 12.32 -6.83 4.27
N GLU A 100 12.65 -6.68 2.98
CA GLU A 100 14.02 -6.85 2.46
C GLU A 100 14.97 -5.74 2.92
N ASN A 101 14.46 -4.57 3.23
CA ASN A 101 15.27 -3.42 3.65
C ASN A 101 15.23 -3.15 5.17
N GLY A 102 14.59 -4.00 5.96
CA GLY A 102 14.58 -3.87 7.41
C GLY A 102 13.80 -2.67 7.95
N PHE A 103 12.75 -2.23 7.24
CA PHE A 103 11.80 -1.27 7.79
C PHE A 103 10.96 -1.91 8.89
N GLY A 104 10.37 -1.08 9.77
CA GLY A 104 9.66 -1.56 10.96
C GLY A 104 8.31 -2.22 10.68
N GLY A 105 7.70 -1.97 9.53
CA GLY A 105 6.41 -2.56 9.18
C GLY A 105 5.65 -1.84 8.08
N ILE A 106 4.42 -2.31 7.85
CA ILE A 106 3.44 -1.74 6.91
C ILE A 106 2.24 -1.19 7.70
N MET A 107 1.75 -0.03 7.31
CA MET A 107 0.49 0.55 7.74
C MET A 107 -0.41 0.74 6.53
N SER A 108 -1.68 0.48 6.66
CA SER A 108 -2.66 0.69 5.58
C SER A 108 -3.65 1.81 5.92
N TRP A 109 -4.06 2.56 4.92
CA TRP A 109 -5.18 3.48 5.02
C TRP A 109 -6.21 3.17 3.91
N ASP A 110 -7.42 2.66 4.27
CA ASP A 110 -7.66 2.06 5.59
C ASP A 110 -8.28 0.67 5.43
N LEU A 111 -8.36 -0.07 6.50
CA LEU A 111 -8.92 -1.44 6.47
C LEU A 111 -10.40 -1.45 6.06
N ALA A 112 -11.15 -0.39 6.37
CA ALA A 112 -12.57 -0.30 6.03
C ALA A 112 -12.82 -0.14 4.53
N THR A 113 -11.80 0.23 3.75
CA THR A 113 -11.90 0.41 2.29
C THR A 113 -11.40 -0.80 1.48
N ASP A 114 -10.84 -1.82 2.14
CA ASP A 114 -10.53 -3.10 1.49
C ASP A 114 -11.80 -3.93 1.27
N VAL A 115 -11.71 -4.97 0.46
CA VAL A 115 -12.68 -6.08 0.44
C VAL A 115 -12.45 -6.97 1.66
N ASP A 116 -13.42 -7.88 1.95
CA ASP A 116 -13.26 -8.86 3.01
C ASP A 116 -11.91 -9.61 2.86
N VAL A 117 -11.24 -9.88 3.98
CA VAL A 117 -9.92 -10.54 3.97
C VAL A 117 -9.93 -11.95 3.36
N THR A 118 -11.09 -12.59 3.29
CA THR A 118 -11.27 -13.89 2.63
C THR A 118 -11.42 -13.76 1.10
N HIS A 119 -11.67 -12.55 0.61
CA HIS A 119 -11.80 -12.31 -0.82
C HIS A 119 -10.44 -12.44 -1.51
N GLU A 120 -10.44 -13.03 -2.72
CA GLU A 120 -9.18 -13.23 -3.47
C GLU A 120 -8.45 -11.93 -3.82
N MET A 121 -9.17 -10.82 -3.95
CA MET A 121 -8.63 -9.50 -4.26
C MET A 121 -8.18 -8.69 -3.03
N SER A 122 -8.31 -9.20 -1.80
CA SER A 122 -7.97 -8.43 -0.59
C SER A 122 -6.53 -7.96 -0.59
N LEU A 123 -6.33 -6.67 -0.32
CA LEU A 123 -5.02 -6.05 -0.16
C LEU A 123 -4.38 -6.43 1.17
N LEU A 124 -5.17 -6.53 2.24
CA LEU A 124 -4.70 -6.99 3.54
C LEU A 124 -4.18 -8.43 3.47
N LYS A 125 -4.88 -9.30 2.73
CA LYS A 125 -4.41 -10.66 2.46
C LYS A 125 -3.05 -10.66 1.77
N ALA A 126 -2.85 -9.80 0.77
CA ALA A 126 -1.59 -9.67 0.05
C ALA A 126 -0.44 -9.24 1.01
N VAL A 127 -0.68 -8.25 1.88
CA VAL A 127 0.29 -7.85 2.91
C VAL A 127 0.63 -9.02 3.84
N LYS A 128 -0.40 -9.71 4.35
CA LYS A 128 -0.21 -10.81 5.29
C LYS A 128 0.61 -11.95 4.69
N GLU A 129 0.32 -12.36 3.47
CA GLU A 129 1.04 -13.44 2.78
C GLU A 129 2.52 -13.12 2.61
N GLU A 130 2.87 -11.87 2.26
CA GLU A 130 4.27 -11.46 2.16
C GLU A 130 4.96 -11.41 3.53
N LEU A 131 4.30 -10.87 4.56
CA LEU A 131 4.86 -10.84 5.90
C LEU A 131 5.11 -12.26 6.44
N ASP A 132 4.18 -13.20 6.22
CA ASP A 132 4.30 -14.59 6.63
C ASP A 132 5.48 -15.27 5.89
N TYR A 133 5.66 -15.01 4.61
CA TYR A 133 6.77 -15.54 3.81
C TYR A 133 8.14 -15.10 4.38
N TYR A 134 8.30 -13.82 4.69
CA TYR A 134 9.57 -13.31 5.23
C TYR A 134 9.80 -13.68 6.70
N ALA A 135 8.72 -13.90 7.47
CA ALA A 135 8.84 -14.36 8.87
C ALA A 135 9.22 -15.85 8.96
N ASN A 136 8.80 -16.66 7.97
CA ASN A 136 9.04 -18.10 7.93
C ASN A 136 9.49 -18.51 6.52
N PRO A 137 10.69 -18.11 6.07
CA PRO A 137 11.18 -18.51 4.77
C PRO A 137 11.31 -20.04 4.75
N THR A 138 10.51 -20.67 3.88
CA THR A 138 10.70 -22.11 3.59
C THR A 138 12.08 -22.26 2.97
N VAL A 139 12.97 -22.92 3.67
CA VAL A 139 14.27 -23.33 3.11
C VAL A 139 13.95 -24.43 2.08
N GLU A 140 13.98 -24.07 0.79
CA GLU A 140 14.08 -25.06 -0.28
C GLU A 140 15.50 -25.62 -0.39
#